data_02ade070dda095a7d4c6611b0328962d
#
_entry.id   02ade070dda095a7d4c6611b0328962d
#
_cell.length_a   1.000
_cell.length_b   1.000
_cell.length_c   1.000
_cell.angle_alpha   90.00
_cell.angle_beta   90.00
_cell.angle_gamma   90.00
#
_symmetry.space_group_name_H-M   'P 1'
#
loop_
_entity.id
_entity.type
_entity.pdbx_description
1 polymer ?
#
loop_
_entity_poly.entity_id
_entity_poly.type
_entity_poly.pdbx_seq_one_letter_code
_entity_poly.pdbx_strand_id
1 'polypeptide(L)'
;MAAPFSHLDIKEMWGYKLYINTDPAEGVGKEVWAELSAGIDNMAEALNETVQQYHFWVDSGFGRSRVTALAPVITLSGRRVVGDAAQDYIFAAKWQLGGNRETQAKLTDPEGNMIEFDCTFANLQEISGATEEDSAITIEIHMDGAPVYTAATP
;
A
#
# COMPACT_ATOMS: atom_id res chain seq x y z
N MET A 1 20.21 -35.90 11.07
CA MET A 1 19.37 -35.16 12.01
C MET A 1 19.37 -33.70 11.59
N ALA A 2 18.19 -33.14 11.38
CA ALA A 2 18.07 -31.72 11.03
C ALA A 2 18.48 -30.88 12.25
N ALA A 3 19.11 -29.74 12.00
CA ALA A 3 19.37 -28.77 13.06
C ALA A 3 18.04 -28.35 13.68
N PRO A 4 17.94 -28.27 14.99
CA PRO A 4 16.67 -27.91 15.65
C PRO A 4 16.21 -26.49 15.29
N PHE A 5 17.13 -25.63 14.88
CA PHE A 5 16.80 -24.28 14.43
C PHE A 5 17.59 -23.95 13.18
N SER A 6 16.97 -24.04 12.05
CA SER A 6 17.41 -23.25 10.92
C SER A 6 16.97 -21.81 11.18
N HIS A 7 17.48 -20.87 10.43
CA HIS A 7 16.97 -19.52 10.49
C HIS A 7 15.49 -19.49 10.13
N LEU A 8 14.75 -18.56 10.69
CA LEU A 8 13.35 -18.36 10.36
C LEU A 8 13.23 -17.60 9.03
N ASP A 9 12.27 -18.01 8.23
CA ASP A 9 11.99 -17.32 6.97
C ASP A 9 11.14 -16.08 7.23
N ILE A 10 11.79 -15.05 7.72
CA ILE A 10 11.13 -13.77 8.03
C ILE A 10 11.15 -12.91 6.78
N LYS A 11 9.97 -12.39 6.42
CA LYS A 11 9.86 -11.48 5.26
C LYS A 11 10.60 -10.19 5.54
N GLU A 12 11.51 -9.84 4.65
CA GLU A 12 12.30 -8.62 4.75
C GLU A 12 11.55 -7.46 4.10
N MET A 13 11.45 -6.34 4.79
CA MET A 13 10.70 -5.18 4.29
C MET A 13 11.28 -4.63 2.99
N TRP A 14 12.60 -4.65 2.81
CA TRP A 14 13.21 -4.15 1.58
C TRP A 14 12.85 -5.00 0.35
N GLY A 15 12.37 -6.24 0.55
CA GLY A 15 11.93 -7.11 -0.54
C GLY A 15 10.53 -6.81 -1.06
N TYR A 16 9.76 -6.00 -0.34
CA TYR A 16 8.48 -5.52 -0.84
C TYR A 16 8.71 -4.41 -1.87
N LYS A 17 7.95 -4.45 -2.95
CA LYS A 17 8.03 -3.43 -4.01
C LYS A 17 6.63 -2.95 -4.34
N LEU A 18 6.47 -1.63 -4.38
CA LEU A 18 5.22 -0.99 -4.72
C LEU A 18 5.38 -0.25 -6.04
N TYR A 19 4.47 -0.51 -6.97
CA TYR A 19 4.46 0.13 -8.28
C TYR A 19 3.18 0.93 -8.45
N ILE A 20 3.29 2.07 -9.07
CA ILE A 20 2.17 2.96 -9.37
C ILE A 20 2.03 3.07 -10.88
N ASN A 21 0.80 2.96 -11.38
CA ASN A 21 0.52 3.24 -12.79
C ASN A 21 0.51 4.76 -13.00
N THR A 22 1.47 5.26 -13.74
CA THR A 22 1.63 6.69 -13.99
C THR A 22 0.85 7.18 -15.21
N ASP A 23 0.15 6.29 -15.90
CA ASP A 23 -0.68 6.67 -17.05
C ASP A 23 -1.99 5.87 -17.09
N PRO A 24 -2.91 6.10 -16.14
CA PRO A 24 -4.16 5.34 -16.07
C PRO A 24 -5.10 5.58 -17.26
N ALA A 25 -4.91 6.69 -17.98
CA ALA A 25 -5.78 7.03 -19.12
C ALA A 25 -5.52 6.17 -20.35
N GLU A 26 -4.37 5.48 -20.44
CA GLU A 26 -4.04 4.62 -21.57
C GLU A 26 -4.85 3.32 -21.60
N GLY A 27 -5.44 2.93 -20.48
CA GLY A 27 -6.34 1.79 -20.42
C GLY A 27 -5.69 0.48 -20.02
N VAL A 28 -6.51 -0.56 -19.97
CA VAL A 28 -6.10 -1.90 -19.56
C VAL A 28 -5.09 -2.48 -20.54
N GLY A 29 -3.99 -3.02 -19.99
CA GLY A 29 -2.91 -3.59 -20.78
C GLY A 29 -1.88 -2.57 -21.25
N LYS A 30 -2.07 -1.30 -20.93
CA LYS A 30 -1.16 -0.21 -21.32
C LYS A 30 -0.63 0.55 -20.11
N GLU A 31 -0.63 -0.08 -18.95
CA GLU A 31 -0.18 0.51 -17.70
C GLU A 31 1.32 0.84 -17.79
N VAL A 32 1.68 2.01 -17.31
CA VAL A 32 3.07 2.44 -17.18
C VAL A 32 3.44 2.37 -15.70
N TRP A 33 4.10 1.28 -15.31
CA TRP A 33 4.44 1.03 -13.91
C TRP A 33 5.74 1.72 -13.52
N ALA A 34 5.67 2.52 -12.48
CA ALA A 34 6.85 3.14 -11.87
C ALA A 34 6.99 2.66 -10.43
N GLU A 35 8.18 2.21 -10.07
CA GLU A 35 8.44 1.75 -8.71
C GLU A 35 8.53 2.93 -7.75
N LEU A 36 7.77 2.86 -6.67
CA LEU A 36 7.80 3.85 -5.59
C LEU A 36 8.73 3.35 -4.50
N SER A 37 10.01 3.61 -4.64
CA SER A 37 11.02 3.16 -3.69
C SER A 37 12.07 4.21 -3.37
N ALA A 38 12.45 5.04 -4.35
CA ALA A 38 13.46 6.07 -4.13
C ALA A 38 13.01 7.06 -3.07
N GLY A 39 13.82 7.25 -2.04
CA GLY A 39 13.51 8.16 -0.94
C GLY A 39 12.51 7.63 0.08
N ILE A 40 11.88 6.49 -0.16
CA ILE A 40 10.92 5.90 0.76
C ILE A 40 11.67 5.03 1.78
N ASP A 41 11.47 5.33 3.04
CA ASP A 41 12.14 4.62 4.13
C ASP A 41 11.19 3.86 5.07
N ASN A 42 9.88 4.04 4.91
CA ASN A 42 8.89 3.35 5.72
C ASN A 42 7.62 3.09 4.92
N MET A 43 7.05 1.90 5.11
CA MET A 43 5.78 1.53 4.52
C MET A 43 5.01 0.66 5.52
N ALA A 44 3.76 0.98 5.74
CA ALA A 44 2.91 0.23 6.66
C ALA A 44 1.49 0.12 6.09
N GLU A 45 0.84 -1.01 6.32
CA GLU A 45 -0.56 -1.18 5.94
C GLU A 45 -1.46 -1.20 7.16
N ALA A 46 -2.70 -0.73 6.95
CA ALA A 46 -3.76 -0.84 7.93
C ALA A 46 -5.02 -1.29 7.20
N LEU A 47 -5.61 -2.38 7.65
CA LEU A 47 -6.79 -2.93 6.99
C LEU A 47 -8.08 -2.21 7.36
N ASN A 48 -8.07 -1.49 8.48
CA ASN A 48 -9.25 -0.73 8.97
C ASN A 48 -10.50 -1.60 8.99
N GLU A 49 -10.40 -2.74 9.66
CA GLU A 49 -11.43 -3.75 9.68
C GLU A 49 -12.67 -3.29 10.44
N THR A 50 -13.85 -3.62 9.90
CA THR A 50 -15.11 -3.49 10.62
C THR A 50 -15.45 -4.85 11.22
N VAL A 51 -15.54 -4.90 12.53
CA VAL A 51 -15.83 -6.13 13.28
C VAL A 51 -17.21 -6.04 13.87
N GLN A 52 -18.07 -7.01 13.56
CA GLN A 52 -19.37 -7.16 14.17
C GLN A 52 -19.30 -8.22 15.25
N GLN A 53 -19.98 -7.97 16.38
CA GLN A 53 -20.07 -8.92 17.47
C GLN A 53 -21.51 -9.36 17.64
N TYR A 54 -21.67 -10.67 17.87
CA TYR A 54 -22.96 -11.28 18.08
C TYR A 54 -22.95 -12.05 19.39
N HIS A 55 -24.07 -12.02 20.10
CA HIS A 55 -24.26 -12.79 21.32
C HIS A 55 -25.47 -13.69 21.14
N PHE A 56 -25.20 -14.95 20.80
CA PHE A 56 -26.28 -15.91 20.56
C PHE A 56 -26.61 -16.69 21.82
N TRP A 57 -27.85 -17.16 21.91
CA TRP A 57 -28.29 -17.95 23.05
C TRP A 57 -27.46 -19.22 23.24
N VAL A 58 -27.06 -19.85 22.14
CA VAL A 58 -26.23 -21.06 22.18
C VAL A 58 -24.86 -20.83 22.82
N ASP A 59 -24.38 -19.60 22.81
CA ASP A 59 -23.07 -19.23 23.37
C ASP A 59 -23.14 -18.74 24.82
N SER A 60 -24.31 -18.77 25.44
CA SER A 60 -24.51 -18.44 26.86
C SER A 60 -23.94 -17.07 27.26
N GLY A 61 -24.09 -16.08 26.40
CA GLY A 61 -23.64 -14.72 26.67
C GLY A 61 -22.21 -14.41 26.19
N PHE A 62 -21.48 -15.39 25.70
CA PHE A 62 -20.16 -15.14 25.11
C PHE A 62 -20.30 -14.63 23.68
N GLY A 63 -19.46 -13.67 23.32
CA GLY A 63 -19.53 -13.04 22.01
C GLY A 63 -18.80 -13.81 20.91
N ARG A 64 -19.33 -13.69 19.70
CA ARG A 64 -18.66 -14.12 18.47
C ARG A 64 -18.36 -12.90 17.63
N SER A 65 -17.22 -12.89 16.98
CA SER A 65 -16.78 -11.78 16.15
C SER A 65 -16.69 -12.19 14.69
N ARG A 66 -17.06 -11.25 13.81
CA ARG A 66 -16.97 -11.45 12.37
C ARG A 66 -16.49 -10.15 11.72
N VAL A 67 -15.48 -10.26 10.86
CA VAL A 67 -15.01 -9.13 10.05
C VAL A 67 -15.95 -8.98 8.85
N THR A 68 -16.63 -7.85 8.77
CA THR A 68 -17.66 -7.62 7.75
C THR A 68 -17.23 -6.67 6.66
N ALA A 69 -16.18 -5.87 6.88
CA ALA A 69 -15.68 -4.92 5.88
C ALA A 69 -14.21 -4.63 6.09
N LEU A 70 -13.54 -4.27 5.00
CA LEU A 70 -12.17 -3.81 5.01
C LEU A 70 -12.07 -2.50 4.25
N ALA A 71 -11.22 -1.59 4.72
CA ALA A 71 -10.87 -0.36 4.01
C ALA A 71 -9.34 -0.19 4.07
N PRO A 72 -8.58 -0.99 3.31
CA PRO A 72 -7.13 -1.01 3.44
C PRO A 72 -6.48 0.29 3.00
N VAL A 73 -5.46 0.70 3.75
CA VAL A 73 -4.65 1.88 3.46
C VAL A 73 -3.18 1.50 3.62
N ILE A 74 -2.36 1.90 2.65
CA ILE A 74 -0.91 1.77 2.74
C ILE A 74 -0.33 3.17 2.94
N THR A 75 0.39 3.37 4.02
CA THR A 75 1.02 4.65 4.34
C THR A 75 2.52 4.54 4.12
N LEU A 76 3.06 5.45 3.31
CA LEU A 76 4.48 5.51 3.03
C LEU A 76 5.03 6.84 3.52
N SER A 77 6.27 6.82 3.99
CA SER A 77 6.97 8.04 4.39
C SER A 77 8.42 7.96 3.95
N GLY A 78 9.06 9.10 3.85
CA GLY A 78 10.43 9.19 3.41
C GLY A 78 10.81 10.61 3.05
N ARG A 79 11.63 10.75 2.00
CA ARG A 79 12.14 12.04 1.53
C ARG A 79 11.70 12.29 0.09
N ARG A 80 11.51 13.56 -0.25
CA ARG A 80 11.12 13.95 -1.60
C ARG A 80 12.31 13.81 -2.55
N VAL A 81 12.16 12.95 -3.55
CA VAL A 81 13.16 12.76 -4.61
C VAL A 81 12.59 13.32 -5.91
N VAL A 82 13.10 14.45 -6.35
CA VAL A 82 12.68 15.07 -7.62
C VAL A 82 13.28 14.27 -8.78
N GLY A 83 12.45 13.98 -9.77
CA GLY A 83 12.85 13.16 -10.91
C GLY A 83 12.47 11.68 -10.80
N ASP A 84 12.03 11.24 -9.62
CA ASP A 84 11.47 9.91 -9.46
C ASP A 84 10.07 9.87 -10.07
N ALA A 85 9.86 9.01 -11.06
CA ALA A 85 8.62 8.99 -11.84
C ALA A 85 7.37 8.78 -10.97
N ALA A 86 7.44 7.88 -9.99
CA ALA A 86 6.30 7.60 -9.13
C ALA A 86 5.99 8.78 -8.20
N GLN A 87 7.00 9.33 -7.54
CA GLN A 87 6.81 10.49 -6.65
C GLN A 87 6.32 11.72 -7.43
N ASP A 88 6.92 11.98 -8.59
CA ASP A 88 6.52 13.14 -9.39
C ASP A 88 5.07 13.03 -9.85
N TYR A 89 4.62 11.83 -10.24
CA TYR A 89 3.24 11.59 -10.61
C TYR A 89 2.28 11.83 -9.44
N ILE A 90 2.60 11.27 -8.27
CA ILE A 90 1.75 11.39 -7.08
C ILE A 90 1.62 12.85 -6.64
N PHE A 91 2.74 13.57 -6.54
CA PHE A 91 2.72 14.94 -6.05
C PHE A 91 2.23 15.95 -7.09
N ALA A 92 2.25 15.59 -8.38
CA ALA A 92 1.58 16.39 -9.41
C ALA A 92 0.07 16.44 -9.20
N ALA A 93 -0.51 15.42 -8.58
CA ALA A 93 -1.93 15.38 -8.25
C ALA A 93 -2.28 16.03 -6.91
N LYS A 94 -1.31 16.59 -6.20
CA LYS A 94 -1.50 17.11 -4.83
C LYS A 94 -2.63 18.14 -4.71
N TRP A 95 -2.79 18.99 -5.71
CA TRP A 95 -3.82 20.03 -5.73
C TRP A 95 -5.05 19.65 -6.54
N GLN A 96 -5.11 18.40 -7.03
CA GLN A 96 -6.23 17.90 -7.80
C GLN A 96 -7.26 17.21 -6.91
N LEU A 97 -8.45 17.00 -7.44
CA LEU A 97 -9.57 16.38 -6.73
C LEU A 97 -10.17 15.24 -7.56
N GLY A 98 -10.87 14.34 -6.88
CA GLY A 98 -11.64 13.28 -7.53
C GLY A 98 -10.79 12.31 -8.32
N GLY A 99 -11.23 12.00 -9.53
CA GLY A 99 -10.58 11.00 -10.38
C GLY A 99 -9.14 11.28 -10.73
N ASN A 100 -8.68 12.53 -10.60
CA ASN A 100 -7.28 12.89 -10.82
C ASN A 100 -6.33 12.35 -9.74
N ARG A 101 -6.89 11.84 -8.65
CA ARG A 101 -6.12 11.19 -7.59
C ARG A 101 -6.20 9.67 -7.63
N GLU A 102 -6.87 9.13 -8.62
CA GLU A 102 -7.11 7.70 -8.75
C GLU A 102 -6.21 7.09 -9.80
N THR A 103 -5.67 5.92 -9.49
CA THR A 103 -4.89 5.12 -10.43
C THR A 103 -4.88 3.67 -9.97
N GLN A 104 -4.03 2.84 -10.58
CA GLN A 104 -3.80 1.48 -10.14
C GLN A 104 -2.44 1.38 -9.48
N ALA A 105 -2.35 0.46 -8.54
CA ALA A 105 -1.08 0.14 -7.88
C ALA A 105 -0.93 -1.37 -7.81
N LYS A 106 0.31 -1.83 -7.70
CA LYS A 106 0.59 -3.23 -7.41
C LYS A 106 1.69 -3.34 -6.39
N LEU A 107 1.51 -4.29 -5.49
CA LEU A 107 2.46 -4.57 -4.43
C LEU A 107 2.96 -6.00 -4.60
N THR A 108 4.27 -6.17 -4.67
CA THR A 108 4.90 -7.49 -4.69
C THR A 108 5.60 -7.74 -3.37
N ASP A 109 5.52 -8.97 -2.89
CA ASP A 109 6.23 -9.37 -1.68
C ASP A 109 7.57 -10.03 -2.02
N PRO A 110 8.43 -10.31 -1.01
CA PRO A 110 9.72 -10.95 -1.26
C PRO A 110 9.65 -12.33 -1.89
N GLU A 111 8.49 -12.99 -1.79
CA GLU A 111 8.28 -14.33 -2.37
C GLU A 111 7.77 -14.28 -3.80
N GLY A 112 7.45 -13.09 -4.31
CA GLY A 112 6.98 -12.88 -5.68
C GLY A 112 5.46 -12.89 -5.82
N ASN A 113 4.70 -13.01 -4.73
CA ASN A 113 3.25 -12.85 -4.78
C ASN A 113 2.91 -11.40 -5.06
N MET A 114 1.84 -11.16 -5.80
CA MET A 114 1.47 -9.83 -6.25
C MET A 114 0.01 -9.53 -5.94
N ILE A 115 -0.23 -8.31 -5.52
CA ILE A 115 -1.57 -7.76 -5.32
C ILE A 115 -1.72 -6.54 -6.21
N GLU A 116 -2.71 -6.55 -7.10
CA GLU A 116 -3.06 -5.38 -7.91
C GLU A 116 -4.38 -4.81 -7.43
N PHE A 117 -4.47 -3.49 -7.38
CA PHE A 117 -5.67 -2.83 -6.89
C PHE A 117 -5.81 -1.43 -7.47
N ASP A 118 -7.05 -0.97 -7.56
CA ASP A 118 -7.33 0.44 -7.81
C ASP A 118 -7.10 1.20 -6.52
N CYS A 119 -6.63 2.42 -6.61
CA CYS A 119 -6.29 3.21 -5.45
C CYS A 119 -6.56 4.70 -5.62
N THR A 120 -6.65 5.39 -4.49
CA THR A 120 -6.76 6.83 -4.40
C THR A 120 -5.66 7.34 -3.49
N PHE A 121 -4.92 8.35 -3.93
CA PHE A 121 -3.93 9.02 -3.10
C PHE A 121 -4.63 10.02 -2.18
N ALA A 122 -4.31 9.97 -0.90
CA ALA A 122 -4.92 10.86 0.09
C ALA A 122 -3.87 11.36 1.08
N ASN A 123 -4.18 12.46 1.75
CA ASN A 123 -3.33 13.02 2.81
C ASN A 123 -1.88 13.19 2.37
N LEU A 124 -1.69 13.68 1.14
CA LEU A 124 -0.36 13.88 0.58
C LEU A 124 0.34 15.05 1.29
N GLN A 125 1.53 14.78 1.80
CA GLN A 125 2.36 15.80 2.42
C GLN A 125 3.72 15.78 1.73
N GLU A 126 4.07 16.89 1.08
CA GLU A 126 5.33 17.01 0.36
C GLU A 126 6.35 17.85 1.15
N ILE A 127 5.88 18.69 2.05
CA ILE A 127 6.69 19.66 2.76
C ILE A 127 6.62 19.38 4.26
N SER A 128 7.74 18.99 4.85
CA SER A 128 7.85 18.80 6.30
C SER A 128 9.31 18.76 6.70
N GLY A 129 9.66 19.46 7.75
CA GLY A 129 11.00 19.44 8.31
C GLY A 129 11.46 20.82 8.76
N ALA A 130 12.59 20.86 9.46
CA ALA A 130 13.26 22.09 9.83
C ALA A 130 14.09 22.62 8.65
N THR A 131 14.56 23.86 8.73
CA THR A 131 15.28 24.48 7.62
C THR A 131 16.58 23.76 7.24
N GLU A 132 17.20 23.09 8.19
CA GLU A 132 18.44 22.32 7.96
C GLU A 132 18.20 20.90 7.53
N GLU A 133 16.95 20.46 7.40
CA GLU A 133 16.59 19.11 7.03
C GLU A 133 16.09 19.03 5.59
N ASP A 134 16.19 17.82 5.00
CA ASP A 134 15.55 17.54 3.74
C ASP A 134 14.04 17.36 3.94
N SER A 135 13.25 17.72 2.94
CA SER A 135 11.80 17.65 3.05
C SER A 135 11.33 16.21 3.22
N ALA A 136 10.61 15.95 4.32
CA ALA A 136 9.96 14.67 4.56
C ALA A 136 8.62 14.62 3.84
N ILE A 137 8.26 13.44 3.35
CA ILE A 137 7.00 13.22 2.65
C ILE A 137 6.17 12.14 3.34
N THR A 138 4.88 12.22 3.16
CA THR A 138 3.91 11.19 3.56
C THR A 138 2.90 10.99 2.45
N ILE A 139 2.64 9.73 2.11
CA ILE A 139 1.70 9.35 1.07
C ILE A 139 0.79 8.27 1.65
N GLU A 140 -0.53 8.47 1.54
CA GLU A 140 -1.50 7.42 1.86
C GLU A 140 -2.12 6.91 0.57
N ILE A 141 -2.12 5.60 0.41
CA ILE A 141 -2.72 4.94 -0.74
C ILE A 141 -3.91 4.14 -0.22
N HIS A 142 -5.11 4.61 -0.55
CA HIS A 142 -6.35 3.95 -0.16
C HIS A 142 -6.77 2.98 -1.25
N MET A 143 -7.03 1.73 -0.90
CA MET A 143 -7.52 0.75 -1.85
C MET A 143 -8.99 0.99 -2.17
N ASP A 144 -9.32 0.97 -3.45
CA ASP A 144 -10.68 1.14 -3.95
C ASP A 144 -11.19 -0.21 -4.47
N GLY A 145 -12.06 -0.84 -3.70
CA GLY A 145 -12.56 -2.16 -4.03
C GLY A 145 -11.61 -3.28 -3.62
N ALA A 146 -11.94 -4.51 -4.01
CA ALA A 146 -11.16 -5.68 -3.65
C ALA A 146 -9.90 -5.79 -4.52
N PRO A 147 -8.75 -6.09 -3.91
CA PRO A 147 -7.53 -6.32 -4.69
C PRO A 147 -7.59 -7.67 -5.41
N VAL A 148 -6.80 -7.78 -6.47
CA VAL A 148 -6.60 -9.01 -7.22
C VAL A 148 -5.26 -9.62 -6.80
N TYR A 149 -5.31 -10.81 -6.24
CA TYR A 149 -4.13 -11.52 -5.77
C TYR A 149 -3.64 -12.49 -6.84
N THR A 150 -2.34 -12.47 -7.10
CA THR A 150 -1.67 -13.41 -8.00
C THR A 150 -0.52 -14.07 -7.25
N ALA A 151 -0.59 -15.39 -7.09
CA ALA A 151 0.46 -16.13 -6.41
C ALA A 151 1.73 -16.20 -7.28
N ALA A 152 2.89 -16.26 -6.61
CA ALA A 152 4.16 -16.46 -7.30
C ALA A 152 4.15 -17.77 -8.07
N THR A 153 4.74 -17.75 -9.27
CA THR A 153 4.91 -18.98 -10.05
C THR A 153 6.15 -19.72 -9.52
N PRO A 154 6.05 -21.04 -9.25
CA PRO A 154 7.21 -21.80 -8.79
C PRO A 154 8.31 -21.92 -9.84
#